data_15d83997b763dfbd97c9e7da5ba17d15
#
_entry.id   15d83997b763dfbd97c9e7da5ba17d15
#
_cell.length_a   1.000
_cell.length_b   1.000
_cell.length_c   1.000
_cell.angle_alpha   90.00
_cell.angle_beta   90.00
_cell.angle_gamma   90.00
#
_symmetry.space_group_name_H-M   'P 1'
#
loop_
_entity.id
_entity.type
_entity.pdbx_description
1 polymer ?
#
loop_
_entity_poly.entity_id
_entity_poly.type
_entity_poly.pdbx_seq_one_letter_code
_entity_poly.pdbx_strand_id
1 'polypeptide(L)'
;MRIGVPAETRAGETRVAMTPETAKKLKAQGHTLLVQSGAGLAASVTDAAYEAVGVEISDAAGALSCELVLKVSAPSAEELKHMKSGAALVGMLNPFDAEGLAQLAGAGLTSFALEAAPRTTRAQSMDVLSSQANIAGYKAVMVAADKYQRFFPMLMTAAGTVKAARVVILGVGVAGLQAIATAKRLGAVIEASDVRPSVKEQVESLGGKFIDVPYETAEEKEAAEGVGGYARPMPASWLERQKVEVAKRVAMADVVISTALIPGRAAPVLVTEDMVKSMKPGSVIVDIAAGKAADGVGGNCLLTEAGKTVVKHGVTLVGETNLPALVAADASSLYARNVLDFLKLVITKEGEFKVDMEDDIVAACLMTQGGDV
;
A
#
# COMPACT_ATOMS: atom_id res chain seq x y z
N MET A 1 27.15 -8.73 -11.22
CA MET A 1 26.91 -7.25 -11.29
C MET A 1 26.97 -6.60 -9.93
N ARG A 2 27.06 -5.28 -9.89
CA ARG A 2 26.99 -4.48 -8.66
C ARG A 2 25.55 -3.99 -8.45
N ILE A 3 24.98 -4.29 -7.29
CA ILE A 3 23.63 -3.91 -6.90
C ILE A 3 23.70 -2.95 -5.72
N GLY A 4 23.10 -1.78 -5.85
CA GLY A 4 23.09 -0.74 -4.83
C GLY A 4 21.74 -0.53 -4.20
N VAL A 5 21.73 -0.26 -2.90
CA VAL A 5 20.53 0.07 -2.12
C VAL A 5 20.79 1.34 -1.32
N PRO A 6 20.34 2.49 -1.80
CA PRO A 6 20.43 3.74 -1.06
C PRO A 6 19.44 3.79 0.10
N ALA A 7 19.65 4.68 1.05
CA ALA A 7 18.61 5.07 2.00
C ALA A 7 17.51 5.84 1.27
N GLU A 8 16.27 5.62 1.66
CA GLU A 8 15.16 6.38 1.11
C GLU A 8 15.16 7.83 1.64
N THR A 9 14.94 8.77 0.76
CA THR A 9 15.00 10.22 1.06
C THR A 9 13.65 10.89 1.14
N ARG A 10 12.59 10.19 0.69
CA ARG A 10 11.22 10.72 0.74
C ARG A 10 10.76 10.87 2.20
N ALA A 11 10.18 12.01 2.54
CA ALA A 11 9.67 12.27 3.89
C ALA A 11 8.69 11.17 4.33
N GLY A 12 8.90 10.62 5.54
CA GLY A 12 8.08 9.55 6.10
C GLY A 12 8.35 8.15 5.53
N GLU A 13 9.30 7.98 4.61
CA GLU A 13 9.71 6.67 4.13
C GLU A 13 10.77 6.06 5.05
N THR A 14 10.46 4.92 5.62
CA THR A 14 11.29 4.23 6.62
C THR A 14 11.68 2.83 6.16
N ARG A 15 11.13 2.37 5.03
CA ARG A 15 11.41 1.06 4.46
C ARG A 15 12.76 1.05 3.72
N VAL A 16 13.29 -0.14 3.51
CA VAL A 16 14.50 -0.38 2.72
C VAL A 16 14.23 -1.50 1.71
N ALA A 17 14.80 -1.39 0.52
CA ALA A 17 14.48 -2.30 -0.59
C ALA A 17 15.17 -3.67 -0.50
N MET A 18 16.14 -3.85 0.38
CA MET A 18 16.85 -5.11 0.59
C MET A 18 17.05 -5.35 2.08
N THR A 19 16.82 -6.57 2.54
CA THR A 19 17.12 -7.02 3.90
C THR A 19 18.32 -7.98 3.90
N PRO A 20 18.95 -8.26 5.06
CA PRO A 20 20.02 -9.27 5.12
C PRO A 20 19.61 -10.63 4.56
N GLU A 21 18.35 -11.04 4.74
CA GLU A 21 17.81 -12.28 4.16
C GLU A 21 17.91 -12.29 2.63
N THR A 22 17.42 -11.26 1.97
CA THR A 22 17.45 -11.17 0.50
C THR A 22 18.85 -10.88 -0.02
N ALA A 23 19.64 -10.10 0.70
CA ALA A 23 21.05 -9.84 0.42
C ALA A 23 21.85 -11.16 0.36
N LYS A 24 21.68 -12.04 1.34
CA LYS A 24 22.34 -13.35 1.38
C LYS A 24 22.04 -14.16 0.12
N LYS A 25 20.82 -14.13 -0.39
CA LYS A 25 20.42 -14.83 -1.62
C LYS A 25 21.09 -14.23 -2.86
N LEU A 26 21.14 -12.90 -2.96
CA LEU A 26 21.82 -12.21 -4.07
C LEU A 26 23.34 -12.41 -4.03
N LYS A 27 23.95 -12.42 -2.83
CA LYS A 27 25.37 -12.76 -2.67
C LYS A 27 25.67 -14.17 -3.15
N ALA A 28 24.83 -15.14 -2.81
CA ALA A 28 24.99 -16.54 -3.26
C ALA A 28 24.91 -16.68 -4.79
N GLN A 29 24.29 -15.73 -5.48
CA GLN A 29 24.25 -15.65 -6.95
C GLN A 29 25.48 -14.95 -7.56
N GLY A 30 26.46 -14.53 -6.72
CA GLY A 30 27.71 -13.92 -7.17
C GLY A 30 27.67 -12.41 -7.37
N HIS A 31 26.63 -11.72 -6.87
CA HIS A 31 26.55 -10.27 -6.97
C HIS A 31 27.35 -9.56 -5.88
N THR A 32 27.88 -8.37 -6.21
CA THR A 32 28.43 -7.44 -5.24
C THR A 32 27.35 -6.48 -4.79
N LEU A 33 27.11 -6.42 -3.48
CA LEU A 33 26.04 -5.61 -2.90
C LEU A 33 26.59 -4.44 -2.11
N LEU A 34 26.07 -3.25 -2.39
CA LEU A 34 26.40 -2.02 -1.67
C LEU A 34 25.12 -1.47 -1.03
N VAL A 35 25.15 -1.22 0.26
CA VAL A 35 24.07 -0.56 1.00
C VAL A 35 24.58 0.75 1.55
N GLN A 36 23.81 1.81 1.38
CA GLN A 36 24.14 3.08 2.01
C GLN A 36 24.11 2.93 3.54
N SER A 37 25.15 3.44 4.23
CA SER A 37 25.18 3.45 5.70
C SER A 37 23.89 4.03 6.28
N GLY A 38 23.31 3.31 7.23
CA GLY A 38 22.07 3.70 7.89
C GLY A 38 20.79 3.43 7.09
N ALA A 39 20.85 2.91 5.86
CA ALA A 39 19.67 2.70 5.02
C ALA A 39 18.59 1.79 5.67
N GLY A 40 19.01 0.83 6.47
CA GLY A 40 18.10 -0.12 7.13
C GLY A 40 17.69 0.27 8.55
N LEU A 41 18.27 1.33 9.14
CA LEU A 41 18.07 1.62 10.58
C LEU A 41 16.61 1.84 10.96
N ALA A 42 15.87 2.59 10.16
CA ALA A 42 14.45 2.83 10.41
C ALA A 42 13.58 1.56 10.27
N ALA A 43 14.09 0.53 9.57
CA ALA A 43 13.49 -0.80 9.45
C ALA A 43 14.11 -1.81 10.43
N SER A 44 14.81 -1.36 11.46
CA SER A 44 15.45 -2.18 12.49
C SER A 44 16.59 -3.08 11.97
N VAL A 45 17.25 -2.67 10.89
CA VAL A 45 18.40 -3.36 10.29
C VAL A 45 19.64 -2.49 10.39
N THR A 46 20.65 -2.94 11.12
CA THR A 46 21.93 -2.25 11.28
C THR A 46 22.89 -2.50 10.12
N ASP A 47 23.86 -1.61 9.93
CA ASP A 47 24.94 -1.82 8.96
C ASP A 47 25.70 -3.12 9.24
N ALA A 48 25.97 -3.43 10.52
CA ALA A 48 26.61 -4.69 10.93
C ALA A 48 25.82 -5.94 10.49
N ALA A 49 24.49 -5.88 10.48
CA ALA A 49 23.67 -6.99 10.00
C ALA A 49 23.82 -7.22 8.49
N TYR A 50 24.01 -6.17 7.71
CA TYR A 50 24.35 -6.28 6.28
C TYR A 50 25.78 -6.80 6.07
N GLU A 51 26.77 -6.27 6.80
CA GLU A 51 28.18 -6.73 6.73
C GLU A 51 28.30 -8.21 7.07
N ALA A 52 27.53 -8.70 8.05
CA ALA A 52 27.54 -10.11 8.46
C ALA A 52 27.13 -11.08 7.33
N VAL A 53 26.43 -10.62 6.31
CA VAL A 53 26.05 -11.40 5.13
C VAL A 53 26.87 -11.03 3.88
N GLY A 54 27.95 -10.26 4.06
CA GLY A 54 28.90 -9.92 3.01
C GLY A 54 28.48 -8.73 2.13
N VAL A 55 27.63 -7.85 2.61
CA VAL A 55 27.28 -6.58 1.95
C VAL A 55 28.30 -5.53 2.31
N GLU A 56 28.70 -4.72 1.33
CA GLU A 56 29.57 -3.57 1.53
C GLU A 56 28.76 -2.35 1.96
N ILE A 57 29.20 -1.66 3.01
CA ILE A 57 28.60 -0.39 3.43
C ILE A 57 29.24 0.74 2.64
N SER A 58 28.42 1.64 2.12
CA SER A 58 28.82 2.73 1.22
C SER A 58 28.16 4.05 1.64
N ASP A 59 28.51 5.12 0.96
CA ASP A 59 27.75 6.36 0.95
C ASP A 59 26.60 6.31 -0.09
N ALA A 60 25.80 7.37 -0.14
CA ALA A 60 24.68 7.47 -1.08
C ALA A 60 25.15 7.39 -2.54
N ALA A 61 26.22 8.11 -2.89
CA ALA A 61 26.76 8.14 -4.25
C ALA A 61 27.27 6.78 -4.69
N GLY A 62 27.94 6.03 -3.81
CA GLY A 62 28.40 4.67 -4.07
C GLY A 62 27.27 3.70 -4.33
N ALA A 63 26.22 3.71 -3.51
CA ALA A 63 25.05 2.88 -3.68
C ALA A 63 24.26 3.22 -4.96
N LEU A 64 24.05 4.50 -5.25
CA LEU A 64 23.31 4.97 -6.43
C LEU A 64 24.09 4.78 -7.74
N SER A 65 25.42 4.69 -7.73
CA SER A 65 26.25 4.52 -8.92
C SER A 65 26.40 3.07 -9.40
N CYS A 66 25.67 2.13 -8.80
CA CYS A 66 25.70 0.72 -9.18
C CYS A 66 24.99 0.44 -10.52
N GLU A 67 25.24 -0.74 -11.09
CA GLU A 67 24.63 -1.19 -12.36
C GLU A 67 23.13 -1.43 -12.22
N LEU A 68 22.70 -1.87 -11.03
CA LEU A 68 21.30 -2.05 -10.65
C LEU A 68 21.08 -1.37 -9.30
N VAL A 69 20.07 -0.53 -9.21
CA VAL A 69 19.67 0.15 -7.99
C VAL A 69 18.29 -0.33 -7.56
N LEU A 70 18.16 -0.72 -6.31
CA LEU A 70 16.90 -1.13 -5.70
C LEU A 70 16.41 -0.03 -4.77
N LYS A 71 15.19 0.44 -4.99
CA LYS A 71 14.55 1.46 -4.15
C LYS A 71 13.14 1.06 -3.76
N VAL A 72 12.64 1.67 -2.72
CA VAL A 72 11.21 1.58 -2.35
C VAL A 72 10.42 2.60 -3.15
N SER A 73 10.86 3.85 -3.19
CA SER A 73 10.20 4.94 -3.91
C SER A 73 11.04 5.44 -5.07
N ALA A 74 10.41 6.13 -6.02
CA ALA A 74 11.13 6.77 -7.13
C ALA A 74 12.24 7.70 -6.62
N PRO A 75 13.39 7.74 -7.30
CA PRO A 75 14.51 8.60 -6.90
C PRO A 75 14.17 10.09 -7.06
N SER A 76 14.72 10.91 -6.18
CA SER A 76 14.67 12.36 -6.32
C SER A 76 15.62 12.86 -7.43
N ALA A 77 15.45 14.11 -7.84
CA ALA A 77 16.35 14.74 -8.82
C ALA A 77 17.81 14.75 -8.35
N GLU A 78 18.06 14.88 -7.04
CA GLU A 78 19.42 14.81 -6.48
C GLU A 78 19.99 13.39 -6.56
N GLU A 79 19.19 12.38 -6.25
CA GLU A 79 19.61 10.98 -6.37
C GLU A 79 19.95 10.61 -7.82
N LEU A 80 19.15 11.08 -8.78
CA LEU A 80 19.39 10.85 -10.22
C LEU A 80 20.77 11.33 -10.69
N LYS A 81 21.34 12.39 -10.11
CA LYS A 81 22.68 12.89 -10.46
C LYS A 81 23.80 11.89 -10.19
N HIS A 82 23.58 10.95 -9.26
CA HIS A 82 24.54 9.91 -8.91
C HIS A 82 24.32 8.59 -9.67
N MET A 83 23.19 8.46 -10.36
CA MET A 83 22.90 7.26 -11.13
C MET A 83 23.56 7.33 -12.51
N LYS A 84 24.05 6.19 -12.98
CA LYS A 84 24.72 6.11 -14.29
C LYS A 84 23.69 5.90 -15.40
N SER A 85 23.88 6.59 -16.52
CA SER A 85 23.13 6.26 -17.73
C SER A 85 23.36 4.79 -18.11
N GLY A 86 22.30 4.10 -18.49
CA GLY A 86 22.30 2.66 -18.76
C GLY A 86 22.12 1.78 -17.53
N ALA A 87 22.14 2.33 -16.30
CA ALA A 87 21.86 1.57 -15.10
C ALA A 87 20.38 1.15 -15.04
N ALA A 88 20.12 0.03 -14.35
CA ALA A 88 18.78 -0.43 -14.06
C ALA A 88 18.27 0.09 -12.71
N LEU A 89 16.97 0.36 -12.63
CA LEU A 89 16.27 0.77 -11.42
C LEU A 89 15.03 -0.08 -11.22
N VAL A 90 14.87 -0.65 -10.04
CA VAL A 90 13.67 -1.41 -9.66
C VAL A 90 13.07 -0.82 -8.39
N GLY A 91 11.78 -0.50 -8.43
CA GLY A 91 11.09 0.08 -7.28
C GLY A 91 9.59 0.30 -7.52
N MET A 92 8.94 1.00 -6.61
CA MET A 92 7.61 1.57 -6.82
C MET A 92 7.79 2.99 -7.38
N LEU A 93 7.66 3.13 -8.69
CA LEU A 93 8.08 4.32 -9.43
C LEU A 93 6.90 5.19 -9.86
N ASN A 94 5.67 4.81 -9.53
CA ASN A 94 4.44 5.47 -9.93
C ASN A 94 4.25 5.55 -11.45
N PRO A 95 3.74 4.48 -12.10
CA PRO A 95 3.57 4.42 -13.56
C PRO A 95 2.61 5.48 -14.13
N PHE A 96 1.90 6.21 -13.28
CA PHE A 96 0.99 7.29 -13.67
C PHE A 96 1.61 8.70 -13.55
N ASP A 97 2.86 8.81 -13.10
CA ASP A 97 3.61 10.06 -13.01
C ASP A 97 4.43 10.28 -14.28
N ALA A 98 3.81 10.90 -15.29
CA ALA A 98 4.47 11.13 -16.58
C ALA A 98 5.73 12.00 -16.45
N GLU A 99 5.75 12.99 -15.54
CA GLU A 99 6.92 13.84 -15.31
C GLU A 99 8.06 13.04 -14.66
N GLY A 100 7.75 12.25 -13.63
CA GLY A 100 8.73 11.37 -12.99
C GLY A 100 9.32 10.36 -13.98
N LEU A 101 8.50 9.73 -14.82
CA LEU A 101 8.97 8.80 -15.85
C LEU A 101 9.86 9.49 -16.89
N ALA A 102 9.50 10.71 -17.32
CA ALA A 102 10.34 11.49 -18.23
C ALA A 102 11.71 11.83 -17.61
N GLN A 103 11.79 12.09 -16.31
CA GLN A 103 13.05 12.31 -15.60
C GLN A 103 13.92 11.04 -15.59
N LEU A 104 13.32 9.86 -15.37
CA LEU A 104 14.01 8.57 -15.42
C LEU A 104 14.56 8.28 -16.83
N ALA A 105 13.75 8.52 -17.86
CA ALA A 105 14.15 8.38 -19.25
C ALA A 105 15.29 9.37 -19.60
N GLY A 106 15.15 10.63 -19.20
CA GLY A 106 16.18 11.67 -19.41
C GLY A 106 17.52 11.35 -18.72
N ALA A 107 17.51 10.61 -17.62
CA ALA A 107 18.69 10.08 -16.97
C ALA A 107 19.27 8.83 -17.67
N GLY A 108 18.61 8.32 -18.71
CA GLY A 108 19.03 7.14 -19.46
C GLY A 108 18.89 5.83 -18.69
N LEU A 109 17.97 5.75 -17.74
CA LEU A 109 17.79 4.56 -16.92
C LEU A 109 16.88 3.52 -17.62
N THR A 110 17.13 2.24 -17.33
CA THR A 110 16.18 1.16 -17.56
C THR A 110 15.42 0.93 -16.27
N SER A 111 14.15 1.35 -16.20
CA SER A 111 13.40 1.38 -14.96
C SER A 111 12.17 0.48 -14.95
N PHE A 112 11.92 -0.17 -13.81
CA PHE A 112 10.79 -1.08 -13.61
C PHE A 112 9.97 -0.64 -12.41
N ALA A 113 8.69 -0.36 -12.66
CA ALA A 113 7.69 -0.09 -11.63
C ALA A 113 6.98 -1.38 -11.22
N LEU A 114 7.29 -1.91 -10.04
CA LEU A 114 6.72 -3.18 -9.58
C LEU A 114 5.21 -3.13 -9.37
N GLU A 115 4.65 -1.96 -9.10
CA GLU A 115 3.21 -1.75 -8.97
C GLU A 115 2.44 -1.92 -10.30
N ALA A 116 3.14 -1.98 -11.43
CA ALA A 116 2.54 -2.26 -12.73
C ALA A 116 2.46 -3.77 -13.07
N ALA A 117 2.98 -4.64 -12.19
CA ALA A 117 2.92 -6.08 -12.39
C ALA A 117 1.48 -6.56 -12.61
N PRO A 118 1.21 -7.45 -13.59
CA PRO A 118 -0.12 -7.94 -13.87
C PRO A 118 -0.64 -8.82 -12.72
N ARG A 119 -1.96 -8.86 -12.54
CA ARG A 119 -2.60 -9.66 -11.49
C ARG A 119 -2.79 -11.11 -11.95
N THR A 120 -1.70 -11.80 -12.18
CA THR A 120 -1.66 -13.22 -12.57
C THR A 120 -1.09 -14.06 -11.44
N THR A 121 -1.37 -15.37 -11.44
CA THR A 121 -0.83 -16.30 -10.44
C THR A 121 0.70 -16.27 -10.42
N ARG A 122 1.34 -16.14 -11.57
CA ARG A 122 2.81 -16.08 -11.71
C ARG A 122 3.41 -14.83 -11.06
N ALA A 123 2.70 -13.70 -11.07
CA ALA A 123 3.16 -12.43 -10.51
C ALA A 123 2.84 -12.25 -9.02
N GLN A 124 2.10 -13.16 -8.38
CA GLN A 124 1.65 -12.99 -6.99
C GLN A 124 2.80 -12.76 -6.00
N SER A 125 3.91 -13.47 -6.16
CA SER A 125 5.08 -13.29 -5.27
C SER A 125 5.81 -11.97 -5.46
N MET A 126 5.53 -11.26 -6.55
CA MET A 126 6.12 -9.97 -6.92
C MET A 126 5.17 -8.79 -6.67
N ASP A 127 3.93 -9.07 -6.20
CA ASP A 127 2.88 -8.08 -6.00
C ASP A 127 3.16 -7.21 -4.76
N VAL A 128 3.84 -6.09 -4.98
CA VAL A 128 4.17 -5.10 -3.95
C VAL A 128 2.92 -4.36 -3.46
N LEU A 129 1.91 -4.20 -4.30
CA LEU A 129 0.68 -3.52 -3.90
C LEU A 129 -0.06 -4.36 -2.86
N SER A 130 -0.17 -5.67 -3.07
CA SER A 130 -0.84 -6.57 -2.12
C SER A 130 -0.04 -6.73 -0.83
N SER A 131 1.28 -6.89 -0.87
CA SER A 131 2.08 -7.02 0.34
C SER A 131 2.01 -5.78 1.21
N GLN A 132 2.09 -4.59 0.63
CA GLN A 132 2.04 -3.32 1.35
C GLN A 132 0.61 -2.95 1.77
N ALA A 133 -0.40 -3.24 0.95
CA ALA A 133 -1.81 -3.03 1.32
C ALA A 133 -2.23 -3.90 2.52
N ASN A 134 -1.73 -5.13 2.60
CA ASN A 134 -1.96 -6.00 3.75
C ASN A 134 -1.47 -5.34 5.05
N ILE A 135 -0.23 -4.83 5.04
CA ILE A 135 0.34 -4.12 6.19
C ILE A 135 -0.43 -2.84 6.50
N ALA A 136 -0.84 -2.09 5.47
CA ALA A 136 -1.64 -0.88 5.66
C ALA A 136 -2.97 -1.17 6.36
N GLY A 137 -3.66 -2.24 5.97
CA GLY A 137 -4.91 -2.68 6.61
C GLY A 137 -4.72 -3.06 8.08
N TYR A 138 -3.66 -3.80 8.39
CA TYR A 138 -3.28 -4.10 9.78
C TYR A 138 -3.00 -2.83 10.57
N LYS A 139 -2.13 -1.97 10.05
CA LYS A 139 -1.69 -0.77 10.78
C LYS A 139 -2.82 0.25 10.95
N ALA A 140 -3.74 0.35 10.00
CA ALA A 140 -4.91 1.20 10.12
C ALA A 140 -5.76 0.85 11.35
N VAL A 141 -5.97 -0.44 11.61
CA VAL A 141 -6.69 -0.90 12.80
C VAL A 141 -5.92 -0.57 14.08
N MET A 142 -4.60 -0.77 14.09
CA MET A 142 -3.76 -0.47 15.25
C MET A 142 -3.75 1.03 15.57
N VAL A 143 -3.67 1.88 14.54
CA VAL A 143 -3.76 3.34 14.69
C VAL A 143 -5.15 3.75 15.18
N ALA A 144 -6.21 3.15 14.62
CA ALA A 144 -7.56 3.40 15.10
C ALA A 144 -7.73 3.03 16.58
N ALA A 145 -7.20 1.89 17.00
CA ALA A 145 -7.25 1.44 18.38
C ALA A 145 -6.47 2.38 19.33
N ASP A 146 -5.33 2.91 18.88
CA ASP A 146 -4.54 3.88 19.63
C ASP A 146 -5.28 5.22 19.81
N LYS A 147 -5.97 5.69 18.78
CA LYS A 147 -6.70 6.96 18.79
C LYS A 147 -8.09 6.88 19.44
N TYR A 148 -8.71 5.70 19.38
CA TYR A 148 -10.02 5.45 19.99
C TYR A 148 -9.85 5.25 21.50
N GLN A 149 -10.28 6.19 22.30
CA GLN A 149 -10.08 6.21 23.75
C GLN A 149 -11.02 5.25 24.50
N ARG A 150 -11.38 4.11 23.89
CA ARG A 150 -12.20 3.05 24.47
C ARG A 150 -11.66 1.69 24.01
N PHE A 151 -12.14 0.63 24.65
CA PHE A 151 -11.74 -0.74 24.30
C PHE A 151 -12.33 -1.19 22.95
N PHE A 152 -11.59 -1.96 22.19
CA PHE A 152 -12.12 -2.67 21.04
C PHE A 152 -12.93 -3.90 21.48
N PRO A 153 -12.44 -4.80 22.36
CA PRO A 153 -13.23 -5.94 22.83
C PRO A 153 -14.31 -5.52 23.83
N MET A 154 -15.31 -6.39 23.97
CA MET A 154 -16.17 -6.36 25.14
C MET A 154 -15.38 -6.73 26.37
N LEU A 155 -15.51 -5.97 27.43
CA LEU A 155 -14.92 -6.26 28.74
C LEU A 155 -15.97 -6.26 29.84
N MET A 156 -15.85 -7.23 30.74
CA MET A 156 -16.68 -7.34 31.92
C MET A 156 -15.80 -7.18 33.17
N THR A 157 -16.15 -6.23 34.00
CA THR A 157 -15.43 -5.96 35.28
C THR A 157 -16.44 -5.87 36.41
N ALA A 158 -15.95 -5.87 37.67
CA ALA A 158 -16.79 -5.60 38.83
C ALA A 158 -17.44 -4.20 38.78
N ALA A 159 -16.87 -3.25 38.04
CA ALA A 159 -17.41 -1.92 37.83
C ALA A 159 -18.42 -1.83 36.70
N GLY A 160 -18.63 -2.90 35.95
CA GLY A 160 -19.59 -2.97 34.86
C GLY A 160 -19.05 -3.54 33.55
N THR A 161 -19.89 -3.52 32.52
CA THR A 161 -19.59 -4.05 31.18
C THR A 161 -19.34 -2.93 30.21
N VAL A 162 -18.24 -3.04 29.45
CA VAL A 162 -17.93 -2.18 28.29
C VAL A 162 -18.27 -2.95 27.02
N LYS A 163 -19.08 -2.36 26.16
CA LYS A 163 -19.48 -2.98 24.88
C LYS A 163 -18.30 -2.97 23.89
N ALA A 164 -18.26 -3.97 23.00
CA ALA A 164 -17.31 -4.01 21.92
C ALA A 164 -17.44 -2.81 20.97
N ALA A 165 -16.33 -2.34 20.42
CA ALA A 165 -16.30 -1.30 19.41
C ALA A 165 -16.99 -1.77 18.12
N ARG A 166 -17.74 -0.88 17.48
CA ARG A 166 -18.34 -1.10 16.15
C ARG A 166 -17.42 -0.49 15.10
N VAL A 167 -16.88 -1.33 14.25
CA VAL A 167 -15.94 -0.95 13.19
C VAL A 167 -16.60 -1.14 11.84
N VAL A 168 -16.60 -0.09 11.02
CA VAL A 168 -17.11 -0.13 9.65
C VAL A 168 -15.91 -0.02 8.69
N ILE A 169 -15.79 -0.99 7.80
CA ILE A 169 -14.75 -1.05 6.77
C ILE A 169 -15.38 -0.70 5.41
N LEU A 170 -14.87 0.32 4.76
CA LEU A 170 -15.32 0.78 3.45
C LEU A 170 -14.24 0.46 2.40
N GLY A 171 -14.56 -0.47 1.51
CA GLY A 171 -13.63 -1.10 0.58
C GLY A 171 -13.04 -2.40 1.16
N VAL A 172 -13.26 -3.51 0.44
CA VAL A 172 -12.88 -4.86 0.87
C VAL A 172 -11.92 -5.47 -0.14
N GLY A 173 -10.85 -4.73 -0.46
CA GLY A 173 -9.66 -5.26 -1.13
C GLY A 173 -8.71 -5.88 -0.10
N VAL A 174 -7.46 -6.07 -0.47
CA VAL A 174 -6.43 -6.68 0.42
C VAL A 174 -6.34 -5.94 1.76
N ALA A 175 -6.27 -4.60 1.73
CA ALA A 175 -6.22 -3.79 2.96
C ALA A 175 -7.49 -3.93 3.79
N GLY A 176 -8.67 -3.89 3.16
CA GLY A 176 -9.95 -4.01 3.86
C GLY A 176 -10.14 -5.38 4.51
N LEU A 177 -9.82 -6.47 3.81
CA LEU A 177 -9.87 -7.83 4.36
C LEU A 177 -8.92 -7.99 5.54
N GLN A 178 -7.70 -7.47 5.44
CA GLN A 178 -6.76 -7.51 6.56
C GLN A 178 -7.24 -6.65 7.74
N ALA A 179 -7.84 -5.49 7.48
CA ALA A 179 -8.43 -4.66 8.53
C ALA A 179 -9.57 -5.42 9.26
N ILE A 180 -10.44 -6.12 8.52
CA ILE A 180 -11.49 -6.97 9.11
C ILE A 180 -10.86 -8.03 10.02
N ALA A 181 -9.87 -8.78 9.51
CA ALA A 181 -9.21 -9.84 10.27
C ALA A 181 -8.53 -9.31 11.55
N THR A 182 -7.87 -8.17 11.46
CA THR A 182 -7.17 -7.55 12.60
C THR A 182 -8.17 -7.01 13.63
N ALA A 183 -9.19 -6.27 13.22
CA ALA A 183 -10.21 -5.74 14.11
C ALA A 183 -11.00 -6.87 14.81
N LYS A 184 -11.26 -7.96 14.10
CA LYS A 184 -11.89 -9.16 14.68
C LYS A 184 -11.05 -9.78 15.79
N ARG A 185 -9.74 -9.89 15.57
CA ARG A 185 -8.81 -10.39 16.61
C ARG A 185 -8.76 -9.48 17.83
N LEU A 186 -8.98 -8.18 17.66
CA LEU A 186 -9.12 -7.23 18.77
C LEU A 186 -10.50 -7.26 19.44
N GLY A 187 -11.41 -8.09 18.97
CA GLY A 187 -12.73 -8.29 19.59
C GLY A 187 -13.80 -7.29 19.16
N ALA A 188 -13.59 -6.52 18.11
CA ALA A 188 -14.58 -5.60 17.57
C ALA A 188 -15.73 -6.32 16.85
N VAL A 189 -16.87 -5.63 16.75
CA VAL A 189 -17.99 -6.00 15.87
C VAL A 189 -17.82 -5.26 14.55
N ILE A 190 -17.81 -5.99 13.43
CA ILE A 190 -17.38 -5.45 12.14
C ILE A 190 -18.49 -5.55 11.11
N GLU A 191 -18.75 -4.44 10.42
CA GLU A 191 -19.54 -4.38 9.21
C GLU A 191 -18.68 -3.84 8.07
N ALA A 192 -18.87 -4.33 6.85
CA ALA A 192 -18.05 -3.96 5.71
C ALA A 192 -18.91 -3.73 4.45
N SER A 193 -18.49 -2.78 3.63
CA SER A 193 -19.14 -2.43 2.36
C SER A 193 -18.14 -2.48 1.22
N ASP A 194 -18.57 -3.06 0.11
CA ASP A 194 -17.89 -3.05 -1.19
C ASP A 194 -18.92 -3.12 -2.31
N VAL A 195 -18.56 -2.65 -3.49
CA VAL A 195 -19.44 -2.73 -4.67
C VAL A 195 -19.45 -4.11 -5.33
N ARG A 196 -18.46 -4.96 -5.03
CA ARG A 196 -18.31 -6.29 -5.62
C ARG A 196 -19.02 -7.35 -4.79
N PRO A 197 -19.95 -8.13 -5.36
CA PRO A 197 -20.67 -9.18 -4.62
C PRO A 197 -19.74 -10.34 -4.20
N SER A 198 -18.68 -10.59 -4.94
CA SER A 198 -17.74 -11.70 -4.69
C SER A 198 -16.99 -11.59 -3.37
N VAL A 199 -16.88 -10.40 -2.76
CA VAL A 199 -16.20 -10.22 -1.49
C VAL A 199 -17.07 -10.53 -0.26
N LYS A 200 -18.38 -10.68 -0.41
CA LYS A 200 -19.29 -10.95 0.71
C LYS A 200 -18.89 -12.20 1.49
N GLU A 201 -18.67 -13.32 0.81
CA GLU A 201 -18.22 -14.56 1.45
C GLU A 201 -16.90 -14.38 2.21
N GLN A 202 -15.98 -13.61 1.64
CA GLN A 202 -14.68 -13.33 2.27
C GLN A 202 -14.86 -12.52 3.56
N VAL A 203 -15.74 -11.52 3.57
CA VAL A 203 -16.08 -10.73 4.76
C VAL A 203 -16.69 -11.64 5.83
N GLU A 204 -17.66 -12.45 5.48
CA GLU A 204 -18.35 -13.33 6.41
C GLU A 204 -17.44 -14.44 6.97
N SER A 205 -16.55 -14.99 6.14
CA SER A 205 -15.56 -15.97 6.58
C SER A 205 -14.57 -15.42 7.62
N LEU A 206 -14.31 -14.12 7.59
CA LEU A 206 -13.48 -13.42 8.58
C LEU A 206 -14.27 -12.98 9.83
N GLY A 207 -15.56 -13.26 9.87
CA GLY A 207 -16.44 -12.96 11.01
C GLY A 207 -16.98 -11.53 11.01
N GLY A 208 -16.94 -10.83 9.87
CA GLY A 208 -17.61 -9.56 9.64
C GLY A 208 -19.04 -9.77 9.07
N LYS A 209 -19.81 -8.71 9.04
CA LYS A 209 -21.12 -8.66 8.37
C LYS A 209 -21.01 -7.77 7.14
N PHE A 210 -21.48 -8.27 6.00
CA PHE A 210 -21.50 -7.48 4.77
C PHE A 210 -22.74 -6.55 4.77
N ILE A 211 -22.55 -5.30 4.35
CA ILE A 211 -23.64 -4.32 4.19
C ILE A 211 -24.25 -4.54 2.82
N ASP A 212 -25.34 -5.28 2.78
CA ASP A 212 -26.03 -5.61 1.54
C ASP A 212 -26.78 -4.39 0.96
N VAL A 213 -26.59 -4.17 -0.33
CA VAL A 213 -27.37 -3.21 -1.13
C VAL A 213 -27.91 -3.97 -2.33
N PRO A 214 -29.23 -4.18 -2.44
CA PRO A 214 -29.82 -4.98 -3.52
C PRO A 214 -29.53 -4.37 -4.90
N TYR A 215 -29.28 -5.24 -5.88
CA TYR A 215 -29.23 -4.87 -7.29
C TYR A 215 -30.64 -4.91 -7.87
N GLU A 216 -31.13 -3.81 -8.39
CA GLU A 216 -32.52 -3.69 -8.89
C GLU A 216 -32.61 -3.86 -10.40
N THR A 217 -31.49 -3.65 -11.13
CA THR A 217 -31.44 -3.73 -12.59
C THR A 217 -30.40 -4.74 -13.08
N ALA A 218 -30.54 -5.19 -14.33
CA ALA A 218 -29.55 -6.05 -14.99
C ALA A 218 -28.20 -5.32 -15.16
N GLU A 219 -28.25 -4.01 -15.47
CA GLU A 219 -27.09 -3.15 -15.60
C GLU A 219 -26.28 -3.08 -14.29
N GLU A 220 -26.97 -2.95 -13.14
CA GLU A 220 -26.32 -2.95 -11.83
C GLU A 220 -25.60 -4.27 -11.53
N LYS A 221 -26.23 -5.41 -11.87
CA LYS A 221 -25.61 -6.73 -11.70
C LYS A 221 -24.38 -6.89 -12.57
N GLU A 222 -24.47 -6.52 -13.84
CA GLU A 222 -23.37 -6.59 -14.79
C GLU A 222 -22.20 -5.68 -14.36
N ALA A 223 -22.49 -4.46 -13.90
CA ALA A 223 -21.47 -3.56 -13.39
C ALA A 223 -20.76 -4.14 -12.16
N ALA A 224 -21.49 -4.78 -11.25
CA ALA A 224 -20.93 -5.38 -10.04
C ALA A 224 -20.02 -6.59 -10.30
N GLU A 225 -20.27 -7.37 -11.36
CA GLU A 225 -19.43 -8.50 -11.76
C GLU A 225 -18.01 -8.05 -12.14
N GLY A 226 -17.88 -6.82 -12.67
CA GLY A 226 -16.59 -6.18 -12.91
C GLY A 226 -15.69 -6.87 -13.94
N VAL A 227 -14.45 -6.39 -14.03
CA VAL A 227 -13.40 -7.00 -14.87
C VAL A 227 -12.08 -7.01 -14.09
N GLY A 228 -11.36 -8.13 -14.12
CA GLY A 228 -10.03 -8.22 -13.53
C GLY A 228 -9.96 -7.98 -12.01
N GLY A 229 -11.05 -8.24 -11.28
CA GLY A 229 -11.10 -8.05 -9.82
C GLY A 229 -11.41 -6.62 -9.37
N TYR A 230 -11.61 -5.70 -10.31
CA TYR A 230 -12.13 -4.35 -10.03
C TYR A 230 -13.58 -4.25 -10.48
N ALA A 231 -14.43 -3.62 -9.68
CA ALA A 231 -15.79 -3.31 -10.09
C ALA A 231 -15.76 -2.29 -11.24
N ARG A 232 -16.70 -2.45 -12.18
CA ARG A 232 -17.00 -1.38 -13.15
C ARG A 232 -17.65 -0.19 -12.40
N PRO A 233 -17.67 1.01 -12.99
CA PRO A 233 -18.43 2.11 -12.42
C PRO A 233 -19.90 1.67 -12.22
N MET A 234 -20.39 1.76 -10.99
CA MET A 234 -21.76 1.41 -10.67
C MET A 234 -22.70 2.53 -11.14
N PRO A 235 -23.94 2.17 -11.60
CA PRO A 235 -24.98 3.15 -11.89
C PRO A 235 -25.29 4.06 -10.70
N ALA A 236 -25.62 5.32 -10.97
CA ALA A 236 -25.87 6.32 -9.93
C ALA A 236 -26.98 5.91 -8.97
N SER A 237 -28.03 5.23 -9.46
CA SER A 237 -29.15 4.74 -8.67
C SER A 237 -28.68 3.78 -7.56
N TRP A 238 -27.80 2.86 -7.88
CA TRP A 238 -27.24 1.93 -6.91
C TRP A 238 -26.31 2.63 -5.92
N LEU A 239 -25.45 3.55 -6.39
CA LEU A 239 -24.55 4.32 -5.54
C LEU A 239 -25.30 5.17 -4.52
N GLU A 240 -26.43 5.75 -4.88
CA GLU A 240 -27.28 6.49 -3.93
C GLU A 240 -27.88 5.59 -2.86
N ARG A 241 -28.33 4.38 -3.21
CA ARG A 241 -28.79 3.40 -2.22
C ARG A 241 -27.67 2.93 -1.31
N GLN A 242 -26.48 2.64 -1.87
CA GLN A 242 -25.30 2.29 -1.08
C GLN A 242 -24.94 3.39 -0.09
N LYS A 243 -24.91 4.65 -0.55
CA LYS A 243 -24.62 5.82 0.28
C LYS A 243 -25.56 5.91 1.49
N VAL A 244 -26.84 5.68 1.30
CA VAL A 244 -27.83 5.66 2.38
C VAL A 244 -27.54 4.56 3.39
N GLU A 245 -27.28 3.33 2.94
CA GLU A 245 -26.97 2.21 3.83
C GLU A 245 -25.64 2.40 4.59
N VAL A 246 -24.61 2.89 3.90
CA VAL A 246 -23.31 3.21 4.52
C VAL A 246 -23.50 4.32 5.56
N ALA A 247 -24.25 5.38 5.25
CA ALA A 247 -24.48 6.48 6.18
C ALA A 247 -25.13 6.01 7.49
N LYS A 248 -26.09 5.09 7.42
CA LYS A 248 -26.73 4.48 8.62
C LYS A 248 -25.71 3.76 9.50
N ARG A 249 -24.77 3.03 8.89
CA ARG A 249 -23.75 2.28 9.61
C ARG A 249 -22.68 3.20 10.19
N VAL A 250 -22.24 4.20 9.43
CA VAL A 250 -21.27 5.23 9.88
C VAL A 250 -21.81 5.98 11.09
N ALA A 251 -23.07 6.37 11.10
CA ALA A 251 -23.70 7.06 12.25
C ALA A 251 -23.63 6.24 13.56
N MET A 252 -23.62 4.91 13.46
CA MET A 252 -23.54 4.02 14.61
C MET A 252 -22.12 3.52 14.89
N ALA A 253 -21.16 3.80 14.03
CA ALA A 253 -19.79 3.33 14.14
C ALA A 253 -19.02 4.05 15.24
N ASP A 254 -18.10 3.34 15.85
CA ASP A 254 -17.04 3.88 16.73
C ASP A 254 -15.78 4.17 15.93
N VAL A 255 -15.51 3.33 14.94
CA VAL A 255 -14.35 3.42 14.04
C VAL A 255 -14.80 3.17 12.60
N VAL A 256 -14.33 3.99 11.68
CA VAL A 256 -14.43 3.79 10.24
C VAL A 256 -13.04 3.67 9.63
N ILE A 257 -12.81 2.65 8.83
CA ILE A 257 -11.57 2.50 8.05
C ILE A 257 -11.96 2.46 6.58
N SER A 258 -11.49 3.41 5.80
CA SER A 258 -11.74 3.49 4.37
C SER A 258 -10.49 3.12 3.56
N THR A 259 -10.67 2.26 2.56
CA THR A 259 -9.57 1.64 1.82
C THR A 259 -9.78 1.66 0.30
N ALA A 260 -10.80 2.37 -0.20
CA ALA A 260 -11.12 2.34 -1.61
C ALA A 260 -10.14 3.19 -2.43
N LEU A 261 -9.30 2.51 -3.19
CA LEU A 261 -8.33 3.09 -4.11
C LEU A 261 -8.55 2.54 -5.51
N ILE A 262 -8.46 3.43 -6.51
CA ILE A 262 -8.50 3.07 -7.92
C ILE A 262 -7.17 3.50 -8.53
N PRO A 263 -6.34 2.57 -9.02
CA PRO A 263 -5.05 2.93 -9.62
C PRO A 263 -5.19 3.99 -10.72
N GLY A 264 -4.35 5.02 -10.68
CA GLY A 264 -4.34 6.11 -11.66
C GLY A 264 -5.55 7.04 -11.66
N ARG A 265 -6.45 6.94 -10.68
CA ARG A 265 -7.63 7.78 -10.56
C ARG A 265 -7.78 8.35 -9.15
N ALA A 266 -8.53 9.43 -9.05
CA ALA A 266 -8.90 9.99 -7.75
C ALA A 266 -9.72 8.97 -6.93
N ALA A 267 -9.44 8.92 -5.61
CA ALA A 267 -10.18 8.07 -4.69
C ALA A 267 -11.66 8.50 -4.63
N PRO A 268 -12.60 7.55 -4.64
CA PRO A 268 -14.02 7.88 -4.53
C PRO A 268 -14.35 8.45 -3.16
N VAL A 269 -15.29 9.37 -3.10
CA VAL A 269 -15.84 9.89 -1.84
C VAL A 269 -16.84 8.88 -1.29
N LEU A 270 -16.55 8.32 -0.12
CA LEU A 270 -17.40 7.37 0.59
C LEU A 270 -17.98 7.93 1.88
N VAL A 271 -17.31 8.88 2.50
CA VAL A 271 -17.71 9.54 3.75
C VAL A 271 -17.80 11.05 3.52
N THR A 272 -19.03 11.57 3.56
CA THR A 272 -19.30 13.00 3.42
C THR A 272 -19.15 13.72 4.77
N GLU A 273 -19.12 15.05 4.74
CA GLU A 273 -19.10 15.84 5.98
C GLU A 273 -20.32 15.56 6.86
N ASP A 274 -21.52 15.43 6.27
CA ASP A 274 -22.73 15.12 7.03
C ASP A 274 -22.66 13.75 7.72
N MET A 275 -22.03 12.77 7.09
CA MET A 275 -21.76 11.49 7.71
C MET A 275 -20.82 11.63 8.92
N VAL A 276 -19.76 12.43 8.81
CA VAL A 276 -18.86 12.71 9.95
C VAL A 276 -19.61 13.39 11.07
N LYS A 277 -20.43 14.40 10.78
CA LYS A 277 -21.28 15.09 11.78
C LYS A 277 -22.24 14.14 12.49
N SER A 278 -22.68 13.07 11.84
CA SER A 278 -23.59 12.07 12.42
C SER A 278 -22.90 11.10 13.39
N MET A 279 -21.58 11.03 13.38
CA MET A 279 -20.82 10.11 14.23
C MET A 279 -20.78 10.59 15.68
N LYS A 280 -20.60 9.64 16.57
CA LYS A 280 -20.46 9.93 18.01
C LYS A 280 -19.16 10.71 18.29
N PRO A 281 -19.16 11.69 19.19
CA PRO A 281 -17.92 12.30 19.68
C PRO A 281 -16.93 11.23 20.17
N GLY A 282 -15.66 11.39 19.82
CA GLY A 282 -14.60 10.43 20.15
C GLY A 282 -14.48 9.26 19.16
N SER A 283 -15.32 9.20 18.13
CA SER A 283 -15.15 8.25 17.01
C SER A 283 -13.89 8.56 16.22
N VAL A 284 -13.37 7.55 15.52
CA VAL A 284 -12.14 7.64 14.73
C VAL A 284 -12.41 7.20 13.29
N ILE A 285 -11.88 7.96 12.34
CA ILE A 285 -11.81 7.58 10.93
C ILE A 285 -10.33 7.45 10.55
N VAL A 286 -9.93 6.31 10.02
CA VAL A 286 -8.62 6.12 9.39
C VAL A 286 -8.84 5.98 7.88
N ASP A 287 -8.33 6.94 7.13
CA ASP A 287 -8.49 7.01 5.68
C ASP A 287 -7.20 6.58 4.98
N ILE A 288 -7.16 5.33 4.51
CA ILE A 288 -5.99 4.78 3.79
C ILE A 288 -5.80 5.49 2.44
N ALA A 289 -6.86 6.09 1.89
CA ALA A 289 -6.81 6.85 0.64
C ALA A 289 -6.42 8.32 0.82
N ALA A 290 -5.95 8.73 1.99
CA ALA A 290 -5.51 10.10 2.26
C ALA A 290 -4.50 10.59 1.19
N GLY A 291 -4.71 11.80 0.68
CA GLY A 291 -3.91 12.39 -0.39
C GLY A 291 -4.21 11.85 -1.79
N LYS A 292 -5.23 11.02 -1.95
CA LYS A 292 -5.63 10.43 -3.24
C LYS A 292 -6.94 10.95 -3.80
N ALA A 293 -7.59 11.91 -3.12
CA ALA A 293 -8.73 12.62 -3.69
C ALA A 293 -8.30 13.55 -4.84
N ALA A 294 -9.28 14.07 -5.60
CA ALA A 294 -9.03 14.94 -6.74
C ALA A 294 -8.27 16.24 -6.39
N ASP A 295 -8.39 16.70 -5.14
CA ASP A 295 -7.68 17.86 -4.61
C ASP A 295 -6.26 17.55 -4.09
N GLY A 296 -5.85 16.28 -4.10
CA GLY A 296 -4.57 15.82 -3.57
C GLY A 296 -4.43 15.88 -2.05
N VAL A 297 -5.47 16.24 -1.31
CA VAL A 297 -5.48 16.43 0.15
C VAL A 297 -6.38 15.42 0.83
N GLY A 298 -7.63 15.34 0.40
CA GLY A 298 -8.62 14.40 0.92
C GLY A 298 -8.35 12.94 0.53
N GLY A 299 -9.30 12.10 0.85
CA GLY A 299 -9.28 10.68 0.51
C GLY A 299 -10.70 10.17 0.29
N ASN A 300 -11.04 9.00 0.82
CA ASN A 300 -12.42 8.51 0.81
C ASN A 300 -13.34 9.33 1.74
N CYS A 301 -12.77 10.03 2.72
CA CYS A 301 -13.48 10.99 3.55
C CYS A 301 -13.11 12.40 3.11
N LEU A 302 -14.13 13.23 2.85
CA LEU A 302 -13.95 14.63 2.41
C LEU A 302 -13.18 15.51 3.40
N LEU A 303 -13.25 15.19 4.69
CA LEU A 303 -12.62 15.97 5.74
C LEU A 303 -11.20 15.50 6.09
N THR A 304 -10.71 14.44 5.46
CA THR A 304 -9.34 13.96 5.63
C THR A 304 -8.34 15.01 5.16
N GLU A 305 -7.26 15.18 5.92
CA GLU A 305 -6.09 15.98 5.55
C GLU A 305 -4.86 15.08 5.44
N ALA A 306 -4.29 14.97 4.26
CA ALA A 306 -3.12 14.13 4.00
C ALA A 306 -1.94 14.47 4.92
N GLY A 307 -1.35 13.44 5.51
CA GLY A 307 -0.21 13.57 6.43
C GLY A 307 -0.55 14.13 7.81
N LYS A 308 -1.84 14.28 8.14
CA LYS A 308 -2.27 14.86 9.43
C LYS A 308 -3.28 13.99 10.16
N THR A 309 -3.29 14.14 11.47
CA THR A 309 -4.39 13.70 12.34
C THR A 309 -5.11 14.95 12.85
N VAL A 310 -6.38 15.08 12.51
CA VAL A 310 -7.19 16.27 12.87
C VAL A 310 -8.48 15.85 13.56
N VAL A 311 -9.07 16.74 14.34
CA VAL A 311 -10.39 16.53 14.96
C VAL A 311 -11.38 17.49 14.32
N LYS A 312 -12.43 16.93 13.70
CA LYS A 312 -13.52 17.70 13.09
C LYS A 312 -14.85 17.14 13.55
N HIS A 313 -15.75 17.99 14.01
CA HIS A 313 -17.06 17.61 14.56
C HIS A 313 -16.96 16.58 15.71
N GLY A 314 -15.88 16.64 16.50
CA GLY A 314 -15.64 15.67 17.58
C GLY A 314 -15.11 14.30 17.13
N VAL A 315 -14.85 14.12 15.85
CA VAL A 315 -14.31 12.88 15.26
C VAL A 315 -12.84 13.05 14.92
N THR A 316 -12.01 12.11 15.33
CA THR A 316 -10.59 12.06 14.96
C THR A 316 -10.43 11.48 13.57
N LEU A 317 -9.83 12.25 12.66
CA LEU A 317 -9.55 11.85 11.27
C LEU A 317 -8.06 11.65 11.11
N VAL A 318 -7.66 10.42 10.78
CA VAL A 318 -6.25 10.06 10.55
C VAL A 318 -6.00 9.97 9.05
N GLY A 319 -5.21 10.90 8.55
CA GLY A 319 -4.82 11.01 7.14
C GLY A 319 -3.39 10.54 6.88
N GLU A 320 -2.94 9.46 7.54
CA GLU A 320 -1.61 8.90 7.30
C GLU A 320 -1.48 8.38 5.86
N THR A 321 -0.51 8.90 5.12
CA THR A 321 -0.33 8.60 3.70
C THR A 321 0.58 7.39 3.43
N ASN A 322 1.30 6.89 4.45
CA ASN A 322 2.24 5.79 4.31
C ASN A 322 2.19 4.84 5.53
N LEU A 323 1.03 4.22 5.73
CA LEU A 323 0.83 3.28 6.84
C LEU A 323 1.84 2.11 6.86
N PRO A 324 2.25 1.51 5.72
CA PRO A 324 3.26 0.46 5.73
C PRO A 324 4.60 0.89 6.32
N ALA A 325 4.99 2.16 6.13
CA ALA A 325 6.22 2.69 6.72
C ALA A 325 6.20 2.73 8.25
N LEU A 326 5.03 2.68 8.88
CA LEU A 326 4.89 2.57 10.34
C LEU A 326 5.10 1.14 10.87
N VAL A 327 5.30 0.18 9.97
CA VAL A 327 5.68 -1.22 10.27
C VAL A 327 6.90 -1.57 9.41
N ALA A 328 7.91 -0.71 9.46
CA ALA A 328 9.01 -0.68 8.51
C ALA A 328 9.78 -2.01 8.39
N ALA A 329 9.99 -2.73 9.48
CA ALA A 329 10.72 -4.00 9.48
C ALA A 329 10.01 -5.07 8.64
N ASP A 330 8.74 -5.35 8.93
CA ASP A 330 7.97 -6.35 8.18
C ASP A 330 7.64 -5.86 6.76
N ALA A 331 7.33 -4.58 6.60
CA ALA A 331 7.09 -3.98 5.29
C ALA A 331 8.31 -4.12 4.37
N SER A 332 9.51 -3.85 4.89
CA SER A 332 10.77 -4.02 4.15
C SER A 332 11.05 -5.49 3.84
N SER A 333 10.80 -6.39 4.80
CA SER A 333 11.01 -7.82 4.60
C SER A 333 10.15 -8.37 3.46
N LEU A 334 8.85 -8.04 3.43
CA LEU A 334 7.95 -8.48 2.38
C LEU A 334 8.26 -7.81 1.04
N TYR A 335 8.54 -6.51 1.05
CA TYR A 335 8.93 -5.76 -0.14
C TYR A 335 10.22 -6.31 -0.76
N ALA A 336 11.25 -6.53 0.03
CA ALA A 336 12.52 -7.08 -0.43
C ALA A 336 12.37 -8.47 -1.06
N ARG A 337 11.46 -9.30 -0.57
CA ARG A 337 11.13 -10.60 -1.18
C ARG A 337 10.41 -10.42 -2.51
N ASN A 338 9.46 -9.46 -2.63
CA ASN A 338 8.83 -9.14 -3.90
C ASN A 338 9.88 -8.71 -4.94
N VAL A 339 10.79 -7.80 -4.56
CA VAL A 339 11.90 -7.36 -5.41
C VAL A 339 12.77 -8.54 -5.84
N LEU A 340 13.18 -9.38 -4.90
CA LEU A 340 14.02 -10.55 -5.18
C LEU A 340 13.38 -11.49 -6.18
N ASP A 341 12.06 -11.71 -6.09
CA ASP A 341 11.35 -12.58 -7.02
C ASP A 341 11.26 -11.96 -8.43
N PHE A 342 11.04 -10.65 -8.52
CA PHE A 342 11.09 -9.94 -9.80
C PHE A 342 12.50 -10.00 -10.43
N LEU A 343 13.55 -9.88 -9.65
CA LEU A 343 14.92 -9.93 -10.15
C LEU A 343 15.26 -11.27 -10.85
N LYS A 344 14.59 -12.36 -10.52
CA LYS A 344 14.74 -13.65 -11.22
C LYS A 344 14.30 -13.60 -12.68
N LEU A 345 13.50 -12.61 -13.07
CA LEU A 345 13.03 -12.42 -14.46
C LEU A 345 13.99 -11.57 -15.29
N VAL A 346 14.78 -10.71 -14.64
CA VAL A 346 15.66 -9.74 -15.31
C VAL A 346 17.15 -9.99 -15.05
N ILE A 347 17.50 -11.00 -14.24
CA ILE A 347 18.87 -11.44 -14.01
C ILE A 347 18.98 -12.91 -14.48
N THR A 348 19.89 -13.17 -15.41
CA THR A 348 20.15 -14.53 -15.91
C THR A 348 20.85 -15.38 -14.85
N LYS A 349 20.94 -16.69 -15.10
CA LYS A 349 21.70 -17.62 -14.22
C LYS A 349 23.18 -17.29 -14.15
N GLU A 350 23.70 -16.68 -15.21
CA GLU A 350 25.10 -16.23 -15.33
C GLU A 350 25.33 -14.88 -14.58
N GLY A 351 24.28 -14.29 -14.04
CA GLY A 351 24.32 -13.04 -13.28
C GLY A 351 24.32 -11.78 -14.16
N GLU A 352 23.90 -11.90 -15.42
CA GLU A 352 23.78 -10.77 -16.35
C GLU A 352 22.39 -10.17 -16.31
N PHE A 353 22.30 -8.85 -16.45
CA PHE A 353 21.02 -8.15 -16.57
C PHE A 353 20.46 -8.29 -18.00
N LYS A 354 19.22 -8.75 -18.11
CA LYS A 354 18.54 -8.94 -19.39
C LYS A 354 17.08 -8.52 -19.29
N VAL A 355 16.64 -7.67 -20.22
CA VAL A 355 15.23 -7.31 -20.38
C VAL A 355 14.62 -8.24 -21.43
N ASP A 356 13.67 -9.07 -21.02
CA ASP A 356 12.94 -9.97 -21.91
C ASP A 356 11.52 -9.45 -22.11
N MET A 357 11.27 -8.81 -23.24
CA MET A 357 9.97 -8.22 -23.57
C MET A 357 8.90 -9.25 -23.96
N GLU A 358 9.28 -10.52 -24.14
CA GLU A 358 8.30 -11.62 -24.33
C GLU A 358 7.69 -12.06 -23.00
N ASP A 359 8.33 -11.75 -21.88
CA ASP A 359 7.78 -11.97 -20.55
C ASP A 359 6.74 -10.87 -20.21
N ASP A 360 5.49 -11.28 -19.99
CA ASP A 360 4.37 -10.38 -19.74
C ASP A 360 4.54 -9.53 -18.46
N ILE A 361 5.23 -10.05 -17.44
CA ILE A 361 5.51 -9.31 -16.20
C ILE A 361 6.60 -8.27 -16.43
N VAL A 362 7.69 -8.66 -17.10
CA VAL A 362 8.79 -7.75 -17.42
C VAL A 362 8.29 -6.61 -18.31
N ALA A 363 7.54 -6.94 -19.37
CA ALA A 363 6.96 -5.96 -20.29
C ALA A 363 6.01 -4.98 -19.57
N ALA A 364 5.17 -5.50 -18.67
CA ALA A 364 4.24 -4.64 -17.91
C ALA A 364 4.94 -3.71 -16.90
N CYS A 365 6.04 -4.17 -16.30
CA CYS A 365 6.77 -3.38 -15.30
C CYS A 365 7.78 -2.40 -15.92
N LEU A 366 8.21 -2.60 -17.17
CA LEU A 366 9.18 -1.71 -17.82
C LEU A 366 8.56 -0.34 -18.08
N MET A 367 9.16 0.70 -17.53
CA MET A 367 8.70 2.08 -17.66
C MET A 367 9.57 2.89 -18.61
N THR A 368 10.90 2.72 -18.54
CA THR A 368 11.84 3.45 -19.39
C THR A 368 12.98 2.56 -19.83
N GLN A 369 13.47 2.77 -21.06
CA GLN A 369 14.67 2.12 -21.58
C GLN A 369 15.30 2.95 -22.69
N GLY A 370 16.63 3.15 -22.64
CA GLY A 370 17.38 3.83 -23.70
C GLY A 370 17.02 5.31 -23.92
N GLY A 371 16.38 5.95 -22.94
CA GLY A 371 15.93 7.34 -23.06
C GLY A 371 14.45 7.49 -23.45
N ASP A 372 13.76 6.39 -23.74
CA ASP A 372 12.34 6.35 -24.08
C ASP A 372 11.48 5.96 -22.83
N VAL A 373 10.22 6.43 -22.81
CA VAL A 373 9.21 6.10 -21.80
C VAL A 373 8.26 5.02 -22.34
#